data_3a7f7f52fb31ec2654aa4774c2def5c0
#
_entry.id   3a7f7f52fb31ec2654aa4774c2def5c0
#
_cell.length_a   1.000
_cell.length_b   1.000
_cell.length_c   1.000
_cell.angle_alpha   90.00
_cell.angle_beta   90.00
_cell.angle_gamma   90.00
#
_symmetry.space_group_name_H-M   'P 1'
#
loop_
_entity.id
_entity.type
_entity.pdbx_description
1 polymer ?
#
loop_
_entity_poly.entity_id
_entity_poly.type
_entity_poly.pdbx_seq_one_letter_code
_entity_poly.pdbx_strand_id
1 'polypeptide(L)'
;MKHSDMNKNRPLATLAQVDLTTRQVTISETPRYLVRKFVGGRGLNMYYLYKYLKPGTDALAPENPLILGTGILTGTGAPNSGRHSVTTKSPESGILGDSNIGGFLGPEMRYAGIDRLLITGKADKPVYLYVEDGRIEIRDAQKYWGTDCTEATLRIKNDLGADAEVELIGTAGENKVQIGRAHV
;
A
#
# COMPACT_ATOMS: atom_id res chain seq x y z
N MET A 1 19.40 8.69 5.20
CA MET A 1 18.92 8.73 6.61
C MET A 1 19.54 7.58 7.39
N LYS A 2 20.14 7.81 8.56
CA LYS A 2 20.79 6.73 9.33
C LYS A 2 19.69 5.87 9.96
N HIS A 3 19.62 4.61 9.62
CA HIS A 3 18.68 3.61 10.18
C HIS A 3 18.75 3.42 11.72
N SER A 4 19.59 4.19 12.42
CA SER A 4 19.85 4.05 13.87
C SER A 4 18.79 4.63 14.79
N ASP A 5 17.88 5.46 14.28
CA ASP A 5 16.88 6.17 15.08
C ASP A 5 15.44 5.68 14.91
N MET A 6 15.28 4.40 14.54
CA MET A 6 13.94 3.78 14.61
C MET A 6 13.39 3.96 16.02
N ASN A 7 12.43 4.84 16.15
CA ASN A 7 11.78 5.16 17.42
C ASN A 7 11.30 3.88 18.12
N LYS A 8 12.01 3.46 19.16
CA LYS A 8 11.73 2.24 19.94
C LYS A 8 10.32 2.23 20.55
N ASN A 9 9.67 3.40 20.59
CA ASN A 9 8.31 3.61 21.11
C ASN A 9 7.25 3.67 20.00
N ARG A 10 7.63 3.45 18.73
CA ARG A 10 6.67 3.44 17.63
C ARG A 10 5.61 2.35 17.82
N PRO A 11 4.32 2.62 17.52
CA PRO A 11 3.29 1.60 17.50
C PRO A 11 3.71 0.38 16.68
N LEU A 12 3.40 -0.83 17.18
CA LEU A 12 3.80 -2.08 16.51
C LEU A 12 3.13 -2.29 15.15
N ALA A 13 2.04 -1.57 14.87
CA ALA A 13 1.35 -1.63 13.59
C ALA A 13 0.54 -0.34 13.35
N THR A 14 1.09 0.57 12.58
CA THR A 14 0.40 1.79 12.15
C THR A 14 -0.48 1.48 10.94
N LEU A 15 -1.75 1.84 11.03
CA LEU A 15 -2.71 1.79 9.93
C LEU A 15 -2.95 3.20 9.40
N ALA A 16 -2.61 3.45 8.16
CA ALA A 16 -3.01 4.63 7.42
C ALA A 16 -4.21 4.29 6.52
N GLN A 17 -5.29 5.04 6.63
CA GLN A 17 -6.46 4.93 5.78
C GLN A 17 -6.52 6.16 4.88
N VAL A 18 -6.62 5.93 3.58
CA VAL A 18 -6.67 6.98 2.56
C VAL A 18 -7.96 6.81 1.78
N ASP A 19 -8.79 7.83 1.78
CA ASP A 19 -9.95 7.93 0.90
C ASP A 19 -9.62 8.90 -0.25
N LEU A 20 -9.49 8.36 -1.45
CA LEU A 20 -9.13 9.13 -2.64
C LEU A 20 -10.26 10.04 -3.11
N THR A 21 -11.52 9.72 -2.82
CA THR A 21 -12.69 10.55 -3.20
C THR A 21 -12.75 11.83 -2.37
N THR A 22 -12.59 11.69 -1.05
CA THR A 22 -12.63 12.83 -0.12
C THR A 22 -11.24 13.45 0.10
N ARG A 23 -10.18 12.80 -0.39
CA ARG A 23 -8.76 13.15 -0.16
C ARG A 23 -8.38 13.19 1.31
N GLN A 24 -9.06 12.39 2.14
CA GLN A 24 -8.78 12.31 3.56
C GLN A 24 -7.77 11.22 3.87
N VAL A 25 -6.86 11.53 4.80
CA VAL A 25 -5.88 10.59 5.35
C VAL A 25 -6.07 10.52 6.85
N THR A 26 -6.26 9.33 7.38
CA THR A 26 -6.37 9.07 8.81
C THR A 26 -5.33 8.04 9.23
N ILE A 27 -4.55 8.36 10.26
CA ILE A 27 -3.53 7.46 10.81
C ILE A 27 -3.98 7.00 12.19
N SER A 28 -3.94 5.70 12.43
CA SER A 28 -4.36 5.07 13.68
C SER A 28 -3.45 3.90 14.05
N GLU A 29 -3.53 3.45 15.28
CA GLU A 29 -2.81 2.26 15.74
C GLU A 29 -3.68 1.00 15.59
N THR A 30 -3.12 -0.06 15.02
CA THR A 30 -3.75 -1.38 15.03
C THR A 30 -3.71 -1.94 16.46
N PRO A 31 -4.86 -2.36 17.03
CA PRO A 31 -4.90 -2.91 18.38
C PRO A 31 -3.96 -4.10 18.55
N ARG A 32 -3.21 -4.16 19.66
CA ARG A 32 -2.20 -5.19 19.92
C ARG A 32 -2.74 -6.62 19.85
N TYR A 33 -4.01 -6.84 20.26
CA TYR A 33 -4.61 -8.17 20.18
C TYR A 33 -4.76 -8.65 18.73
N LEU A 34 -5.03 -7.75 17.76
CA LEU A 34 -5.07 -8.07 16.33
C LEU A 34 -3.68 -8.42 15.80
N VAL A 35 -2.65 -7.67 16.21
CA VAL A 35 -1.26 -7.97 15.85
C VAL A 35 -0.86 -9.35 16.37
N ARG A 36 -1.22 -9.69 17.61
CA ARG A 36 -0.94 -11.02 18.19
C ARG A 36 -1.69 -12.14 17.48
N LYS A 37 -2.94 -11.89 17.05
CA LYS A 37 -3.79 -12.89 16.41
C LYS A 37 -3.39 -13.15 14.95
N PHE A 38 -3.03 -12.11 14.20
CA PHE A 38 -2.81 -12.17 12.75
C PHE A 38 -1.36 -11.93 12.31
N VAL A 39 -0.46 -11.60 13.23
CA VAL A 39 1.00 -11.47 13.06
C VAL A 39 1.45 -10.35 12.11
N GLY A 40 0.58 -9.74 11.32
CA GLY A 40 0.93 -8.72 10.32
C GLY A 40 0.72 -9.21 8.88
N GLY A 41 1.26 -8.47 7.90
CA GLY A 41 1.23 -8.81 6.48
C GLY A 41 -0.16 -9.24 6.01
N ARG A 42 -0.21 -10.37 5.30
CA ARG A 42 -1.42 -10.97 4.76
C ARG A 42 -2.53 -11.17 5.81
N GLY A 43 -2.21 -11.67 6.99
CA GLY A 43 -3.21 -11.96 8.02
C GLY A 43 -4.00 -10.72 8.45
N LEU A 44 -3.31 -9.61 8.74
CA LEU A 44 -3.97 -8.35 9.07
C LEU A 44 -4.65 -7.70 7.85
N ASN A 45 -4.08 -7.83 6.65
CA ASN A 45 -4.72 -7.32 5.44
C ASN A 45 -6.08 -8.01 5.22
N MET A 46 -6.15 -9.35 5.34
CA MET A 46 -7.39 -10.10 5.23
C MET A 46 -8.42 -9.70 6.28
N TYR A 47 -7.99 -9.48 7.53
CA TYR A 47 -8.87 -8.98 8.59
C TYR A 47 -9.47 -7.62 8.22
N TYR A 48 -8.66 -6.69 7.74
CA TYR A 48 -9.15 -5.37 7.34
C TYR A 48 -10.00 -5.42 6.07
N LEU A 49 -9.63 -6.25 5.08
CA LEU A 49 -10.48 -6.45 3.91
C LEU A 49 -11.86 -6.98 4.32
N TYR A 50 -11.92 -8.01 5.16
CA TYR A 50 -13.18 -8.53 5.67
C TYR A 50 -14.01 -7.49 6.44
N LYS A 51 -13.34 -6.63 7.20
CA LYS A 51 -13.99 -5.57 7.99
C LYS A 51 -14.59 -4.46 7.14
N TYR A 52 -13.91 -4.06 6.07
CA TYR A 52 -14.28 -2.87 5.27
C TYR A 52 -15.00 -3.20 3.97
N LEU A 53 -14.76 -4.37 3.37
CA LEU A 53 -15.43 -4.79 2.15
C LEU A 53 -16.88 -5.20 2.45
N LYS A 54 -17.83 -4.51 1.84
CA LYS A 54 -19.24 -4.85 1.96
C LYS A 54 -19.60 -6.02 1.04
N PRO A 55 -20.53 -6.91 1.45
CA PRO A 55 -21.07 -7.93 0.55
C PRO A 55 -21.64 -7.29 -0.72
N GLY A 56 -21.39 -7.93 -1.87
CA GLY A 56 -21.88 -7.43 -3.16
C GLY A 56 -21.05 -6.33 -3.80
N THR A 57 -20.02 -5.77 -3.12
CA THR A 57 -19.15 -4.76 -3.73
C THR A 57 -18.50 -5.30 -4.99
N ASP A 58 -18.59 -4.56 -6.10
CA ASP A 58 -17.86 -4.87 -7.32
C ASP A 58 -16.34 -4.71 -7.11
N ALA A 59 -15.55 -5.57 -7.73
CA ALA A 59 -14.11 -5.57 -7.52
C ALA A 59 -13.40 -4.33 -8.12
N LEU A 60 -14.00 -3.66 -9.09
CA LEU A 60 -13.51 -2.41 -9.69
C LEU A 60 -14.21 -1.16 -9.11
N ALA A 61 -15.09 -1.34 -8.12
CA ALA A 61 -15.75 -0.21 -7.48
C ALA A 61 -14.80 0.57 -6.54
N PRO A 62 -14.99 1.87 -6.39
CA PRO A 62 -14.20 2.70 -5.45
C PRO A 62 -14.26 2.23 -3.99
N GLU A 63 -15.30 1.51 -3.63
CA GLU A 63 -15.52 0.95 -2.29
C GLU A 63 -14.70 -0.33 -2.03
N ASN A 64 -14.10 -0.94 -3.06
CA ASN A 64 -13.23 -2.10 -2.88
C ASN A 64 -11.90 -1.65 -2.27
N PRO A 65 -11.55 -2.07 -1.03
CA PRO A 65 -10.30 -1.63 -0.41
C PRO A 65 -9.09 -2.28 -1.08
N LEU A 66 -8.08 -1.47 -1.37
CA LEU A 66 -6.74 -1.94 -1.66
C LEU A 66 -5.89 -1.81 -0.40
N ILE A 67 -5.24 -2.89 0.03
CA ILE A 67 -4.52 -2.91 1.29
C ILE A 67 -3.09 -3.39 1.07
N LEU A 68 -2.13 -2.49 1.30
CA LEU A 68 -0.71 -2.83 1.37
C LEU A 68 -0.34 -3.04 2.85
N GLY A 69 0.39 -4.10 3.16
CA GLY A 69 0.74 -4.36 4.56
C GLY A 69 2.07 -5.09 4.74
N THR A 70 2.87 -4.59 5.66
CA THR A 70 4.15 -5.19 6.06
C THR A 70 3.95 -6.26 7.14
N GLY A 71 4.88 -7.21 7.17
CA GLY A 71 4.99 -8.15 8.28
C GLY A 71 5.71 -7.52 9.48
N ILE A 72 5.60 -8.15 10.66
CA ILE A 72 6.28 -7.67 11.87
C ILE A 72 7.81 -7.70 11.76
N LEU A 73 8.35 -8.56 10.89
CA LEU A 73 9.79 -8.68 10.65
C LEU A 73 10.28 -7.83 9.49
N THR A 74 9.37 -7.24 8.69
CA THR A 74 9.74 -6.42 7.53
C THR A 74 10.58 -5.23 7.98
N GLY A 75 11.71 -4.98 7.30
CA GLY A 75 12.62 -3.90 7.64
C GLY A 75 13.41 -4.10 8.94
N THR A 76 13.41 -5.31 9.52
CA THR A 76 14.30 -5.67 10.63
C THR A 76 15.56 -6.35 10.11
N GLY A 77 16.49 -6.71 10.99
CA GLY A 77 17.66 -7.50 10.63
C GLY A 77 17.39 -8.98 10.32
N ALA A 78 16.12 -9.42 10.30
CA ALA A 78 15.76 -10.80 9.97
C ALA A 78 16.03 -11.11 8.50
N PRO A 79 16.66 -12.26 8.16
CA PRO A 79 16.89 -12.64 6.78
C PRO A 79 15.58 -12.77 5.99
N ASN A 80 15.61 -12.36 4.72
CA ASN A 80 14.48 -12.49 3.77
C ASN A 80 13.17 -11.81 4.22
N SER A 81 13.23 -10.75 5.01
CA SER A 81 12.06 -10.07 5.59
C SER A 81 11.63 -8.79 4.83
N GLY A 82 12.07 -8.60 3.58
CA GLY A 82 11.79 -7.38 2.80
C GLY A 82 10.42 -7.33 2.12
N ARG A 83 9.62 -8.39 2.17
CA ARG A 83 8.34 -8.43 1.43
C ARG A 83 7.22 -7.70 2.15
N HIS A 84 6.31 -7.12 1.34
CA HIS A 84 4.98 -6.69 1.79
C HIS A 84 3.89 -7.44 1.01
N SER A 85 2.68 -7.43 1.53
CA SER A 85 1.50 -8.06 0.92
C SER A 85 0.56 -6.99 0.40
N VAL A 86 -0.02 -7.23 -0.78
CA VAL A 86 -1.10 -6.45 -1.36
C VAL A 86 -2.35 -7.30 -1.41
N THR A 87 -3.46 -6.80 -0.87
CA THR A 87 -4.69 -7.57 -0.68
C THR A 87 -5.90 -6.74 -1.07
N THR A 88 -6.80 -7.31 -1.85
CA THR A 88 -8.05 -6.69 -2.29
C THR A 88 -9.07 -7.76 -2.70
N LYS A 89 -10.28 -7.40 -3.13
CA LYS A 89 -11.16 -8.31 -3.89
C LYS A 89 -10.68 -8.36 -5.33
N SER A 90 -10.38 -9.56 -5.83
CA SER A 90 -9.89 -9.76 -7.19
C SER A 90 -10.97 -9.52 -8.24
N PRO A 91 -10.72 -8.69 -9.28
CA PRO A 91 -11.66 -8.50 -10.39
C PRO A 91 -11.78 -9.72 -11.30
N GLU A 92 -10.77 -10.61 -11.34
CA GLU A 92 -10.83 -11.83 -12.13
C GLU A 92 -11.70 -12.91 -11.47
N SER A 93 -11.48 -13.14 -10.18
CA SER A 93 -12.11 -14.26 -9.47
C SER A 93 -13.33 -13.88 -8.64
N GLY A 94 -13.51 -12.60 -8.33
CA GLY A 94 -14.57 -12.10 -7.46
C GLY A 94 -14.38 -12.44 -5.98
N ILE A 95 -13.28 -13.12 -5.63
CA ILE A 95 -12.92 -13.50 -4.26
C ILE A 95 -11.65 -12.77 -3.80
N LEU A 96 -11.06 -13.20 -2.70
CA LEU A 96 -9.82 -12.66 -2.16
C LEU A 96 -8.68 -12.71 -3.21
N GLY A 97 -8.13 -11.55 -3.55
CA GLY A 97 -6.86 -11.38 -4.24
C GLY A 97 -5.76 -11.06 -3.24
N ASP A 98 -4.65 -11.77 -3.30
CA ASP A 98 -3.49 -11.53 -2.46
C ASP A 98 -2.19 -11.72 -3.25
N SER A 99 -1.28 -10.78 -3.11
CA SER A 99 0.02 -10.77 -3.74
C SER A 99 1.12 -10.46 -2.74
N ASN A 100 2.31 -10.96 -2.99
CA ASN A 100 3.51 -10.64 -2.22
C ASN A 100 4.54 -10.00 -3.13
N ILE A 101 4.97 -8.79 -2.79
CA ILE A 101 5.93 -8.01 -3.54
C ILE A 101 7.23 -7.94 -2.75
N GLY A 102 8.34 -8.24 -3.45
CA GLY A 102 9.70 -8.08 -2.92
C GLY A 102 10.24 -6.68 -3.18
N GLY A 103 11.50 -6.48 -2.89
CA GLY A 103 12.17 -5.17 -3.05
C GLY A 103 12.21 -4.40 -1.75
N PHE A 104 12.36 -3.09 -1.85
CA PHE A 104 12.64 -2.22 -0.71
C PHE A 104 11.42 -1.41 -0.24
N LEU A 105 10.34 -1.33 -1.04
CA LEU A 105 9.16 -0.53 -0.65
C LEU A 105 8.57 -0.97 0.70
N GLY A 106 8.49 -2.27 0.98
CA GLY A 106 7.99 -2.77 2.27
C GLY A 106 8.81 -2.25 3.45
N PRO A 107 10.14 -2.44 3.49
CA PRO A 107 11.03 -1.84 4.48
C PRO A 107 10.90 -0.32 4.56
N GLU A 108 10.95 0.39 3.43
CA GLU A 108 10.87 1.86 3.39
C GLU A 108 9.54 2.39 3.92
N MET A 109 8.42 1.77 3.54
CA MET A 109 7.10 2.11 4.07
C MET A 109 7.11 2.01 5.60
N ARG A 110 7.73 0.96 6.15
CA ARG A 110 7.84 0.79 7.58
C ARG A 110 8.78 1.80 8.22
N TYR A 111 9.91 2.14 7.59
CA TYR A 111 10.83 3.18 8.07
C TYR A 111 10.15 4.55 8.05
N ALA A 112 9.35 4.82 7.03
CA ALA A 112 8.50 6.01 6.97
C ALA A 112 7.36 6.03 8.02
N GLY A 113 7.25 5.01 8.88
CA GLY A 113 6.29 5.01 9.98
C GLY A 113 4.95 4.35 9.68
N ILE A 114 4.73 3.79 8.49
CA ILE A 114 3.48 3.18 8.07
C ILE A 114 3.66 1.67 7.94
N ASP A 115 2.91 0.88 8.72
CA ASP A 115 2.95 -0.58 8.61
C ASP A 115 1.87 -1.13 7.68
N ARG A 116 0.78 -0.37 7.52
CA ARG A 116 -0.32 -0.74 6.63
C ARG A 116 -0.96 0.48 6.02
N LEU A 117 -1.22 0.40 4.73
CA LEU A 117 -1.92 1.40 3.95
C LEU A 117 -3.22 0.77 3.42
N LEU A 118 -4.36 1.34 3.76
CA LEU A 118 -5.68 0.96 3.28
C LEU A 118 -6.22 2.10 2.42
N ILE A 119 -6.42 1.82 1.15
CA ILE A 119 -6.85 2.80 0.16
C ILE A 119 -8.27 2.46 -0.27
N THR A 120 -9.15 3.45 -0.30
CA THR A 120 -10.52 3.38 -0.81
C THR A 120 -10.82 4.63 -1.63
N GLY A 121 -11.95 4.62 -2.31
CA GLY A 121 -12.40 5.76 -3.10
C GLY A 121 -11.73 5.82 -4.47
N LYS A 122 -12.07 6.88 -5.21
CA LYS A 122 -11.54 7.16 -6.55
C LYS A 122 -11.27 8.64 -6.69
N ALA A 123 -10.06 8.98 -7.12
CA ALA A 123 -9.70 10.36 -7.47
C ALA A 123 -10.25 10.72 -8.87
N ASP A 124 -10.56 12.00 -9.08
CA ASP A 124 -11.03 12.52 -10.38
C ASP A 124 -9.93 12.51 -11.46
N LYS A 125 -8.67 12.55 -11.02
CA LYS A 125 -7.47 12.57 -11.87
C LYS A 125 -6.47 11.55 -11.33
N PRO A 126 -5.51 11.10 -12.17
CA PRO A 126 -4.41 10.27 -11.70
C PRO A 126 -3.66 10.92 -10.53
N VAL A 127 -3.49 10.14 -9.46
CA VAL A 127 -2.77 10.57 -8.25
C VAL A 127 -1.79 9.51 -7.81
N TYR A 128 -0.80 9.92 -7.01
CA TYR A 128 0.05 9.01 -6.27
C TYR A 128 0.09 9.39 -4.79
N LEU A 129 0.41 8.44 -3.96
CA LEU A 129 0.61 8.64 -2.53
C LEU A 129 2.09 8.84 -2.26
N TYR A 130 2.46 10.00 -1.77
CA TYR A 130 3.80 10.29 -1.28
C TYR A 130 3.84 10.04 0.22
N VAL A 131 4.73 9.14 0.65
CA VAL A 131 4.85 8.72 2.05
C VAL A 131 6.23 9.07 2.56
N GLU A 132 6.30 9.89 3.59
CA GLU A 132 7.55 10.32 4.22
C GLU A 132 7.32 10.62 5.70
N ASP A 133 8.16 10.09 6.59
CA ASP A 133 8.19 10.39 8.03
C ASP A 133 6.82 10.39 8.73
N GLY A 134 5.99 9.39 8.44
CA GLY A 134 4.65 9.23 9.01
C GLY A 134 3.58 10.14 8.39
N ARG A 135 3.91 10.86 7.33
CA ARG A 135 2.98 11.70 6.58
C ARG A 135 2.64 11.06 5.26
N ILE A 136 1.41 11.26 4.80
CA ILE A 136 0.93 10.81 3.51
C ILE A 136 0.29 11.99 2.80
N GLU A 137 0.75 12.25 1.59
CA GLU A 137 0.21 13.29 0.71
C GLU A 137 -0.34 12.66 -0.56
N ILE A 138 -1.50 13.12 -1.01
CA ILE A 138 -2.09 12.73 -2.28
C ILE A 138 -1.66 13.77 -3.31
N ARG A 139 -0.75 13.38 -4.22
CA ARG A 139 -0.16 14.27 -5.23
C ARG A 139 -0.64 13.92 -6.63
N ASP A 140 -0.58 14.89 -7.54
CA ASP A 140 -0.95 14.72 -8.97
C ASP A 140 0.05 13.79 -9.68
N ALA A 141 -0.46 12.80 -10.42
CA ALA A 141 0.32 11.83 -11.18
C ALA A 141 0.15 11.96 -12.70
N GLN A 142 -0.55 12.99 -13.21
CA GLN A 142 -0.87 13.12 -14.64
C GLN A 142 0.36 13.03 -15.54
N LYS A 143 1.49 13.58 -15.10
CA LYS A 143 2.75 13.57 -15.88
C LYS A 143 3.41 12.19 -16.01
N TYR A 144 3.00 11.21 -15.21
CA TYR A 144 3.51 9.84 -15.23
C TYR A 144 2.54 8.86 -15.91
N TRP A 145 1.28 9.27 -16.06
CA TRP A 145 0.22 8.44 -16.62
C TRP A 145 0.44 8.12 -18.09
N GLY A 146 0.12 6.90 -18.53
CA GLY A 146 0.28 6.45 -19.90
C GLY A 146 1.72 6.10 -20.31
N THR A 147 2.68 6.13 -19.38
CA THR A 147 4.05 5.71 -19.63
C THR A 147 4.27 4.27 -19.17
N ASP A 148 5.30 3.59 -19.68
CA ASP A 148 5.65 2.27 -19.17
C ASP A 148 6.21 2.34 -17.74
N CYS A 149 6.21 1.19 -17.04
CA CYS A 149 6.62 1.13 -15.63
C CYS A 149 8.06 1.58 -15.40
N THR A 150 8.97 1.30 -16.33
CA THR A 150 10.38 1.68 -16.21
C THR A 150 10.53 3.19 -16.34
N GLU A 151 9.92 3.76 -17.36
CA GLU A 151 9.96 5.20 -17.61
C GLU A 151 9.28 5.98 -16.48
N ALA A 152 8.09 5.54 -16.04
CA ALA A 152 7.38 6.16 -14.92
C ALA A 152 8.24 6.14 -13.64
N THR A 153 8.86 5.00 -13.31
CA THR A 153 9.75 4.87 -12.15
C THR A 153 10.93 5.82 -12.23
N LEU A 154 11.60 5.90 -13.39
CA LEU A 154 12.74 6.81 -13.59
C LEU A 154 12.33 8.28 -13.46
N ARG A 155 11.20 8.67 -14.03
CA ARG A 155 10.68 10.04 -13.93
C ARG A 155 10.34 10.41 -12.48
N ILE A 156 9.68 9.51 -11.74
CA ILE A 156 9.35 9.72 -10.33
C ILE A 156 10.62 9.85 -9.49
N LYS A 157 11.62 8.97 -9.69
CA LYS A 157 12.90 9.04 -8.98
C LYS A 157 13.69 10.30 -9.31
N ASN A 158 13.63 10.78 -10.54
CA ASN A 158 14.25 12.05 -10.92
C ASN A 158 13.59 13.26 -10.22
N ASP A 159 12.28 13.21 -10.01
CA ASP A 159 11.54 14.30 -9.37
C ASP A 159 11.61 14.29 -7.84
N LEU A 160 11.66 13.11 -7.24
CA LEU A 160 11.59 12.93 -5.78
C LEU A 160 12.93 12.58 -5.12
N GLY A 161 13.90 12.12 -5.91
CA GLY A 161 15.20 11.65 -5.47
C GLY A 161 15.45 10.18 -5.80
N ALA A 162 16.69 9.83 -6.07
CA ALA A 162 17.08 8.48 -6.50
C ALA A 162 16.80 7.41 -5.45
N ASP A 163 16.73 7.78 -4.17
CA ASP A 163 16.47 6.88 -3.04
C ASP A 163 14.97 6.60 -2.83
N ALA A 164 14.07 7.26 -3.58
CA ALA A 164 12.64 7.01 -3.49
C ALA A 164 12.31 5.58 -3.98
N GLU A 165 11.56 4.82 -3.18
CA GLU A 165 11.01 3.54 -3.61
C GLU A 165 9.62 3.75 -4.22
N VAL A 166 9.39 3.12 -5.37
CA VAL A 166 8.20 3.35 -6.20
C VAL A 166 7.47 2.05 -6.47
N GLU A 167 6.16 2.04 -6.25
CA GLU A 167 5.24 1.01 -6.71
C GLU A 167 4.17 1.66 -7.58
N LEU A 168 3.83 1.04 -8.69
CA LEU A 168 2.89 1.59 -9.65
C LEU A 168 2.11 0.49 -10.39
N ILE A 169 0.95 0.86 -10.92
CA ILE A 169 0.04 -0.06 -11.61
C ILE A 169 0.45 -0.36 -13.06
N GLY A 170 1.17 0.56 -13.70
CA GLY A 170 1.49 0.50 -15.12
C GLY A 170 0.27 0.55 -16.04
N THR A 171 0.52 0.44 -17.35
CA THR A 171 -0.51 0.56 -18.38
C THR A 171 -1.62 -0.49 -18.29
N ALA A 172 -1.34 -1.68 -17.76
CA ALA A 172 -2.36 -2.71 -17.55
C ALA A 172 -3.39 -2.28 -16.48
N GLY A 173 -2.93 -1.73 -15.35
CA GLY A 173 -3.81 -1.22 -14.30
C GLY A 173 -4.57 0.03 -14.76
N GLU A 174 -3.90 0.96 -15.46
CA GLU A 174 -4.53 2.14 -16.04
C GLU A 174 -5.70 1.79 -16.97
N ASN A 175 -5.58 0.69 -17.71
CA ASN A 175 -6.63 0.16 -18.61
C ASN A 175 -7.58 -0.83 -17.91
N LYS A 176 -7.48 -1.02 -16.59
CA LYS A 176 -8.33 -1.92 -15.79
C LYS A 176 -8.37 -3.33 -16.34
N VAL A 177 -7.24 -3.85 -16.79
CA VAL A 177 -7.13 -5.23 -17.27
C VAL A 177 -7.41 -6.18 -16.11
N GLN A 178 -8.38 -7.08 -16.28
CA GLN A 178 -8.74 -8.06 -15.26
C GLN A 178 -7.70 -9.19 -15.23
N ILE A 179 -6.82 -9.20 -14.24
CA ILE A 179 -5.87 -10.27 -13.99
C ILE A 179 -6.01 -10.77 -12.54
N GLY A 180 -5.53 -11.99 -12.27
CA GLY A 180 -5.79 -12.70 -11.01
C GLY A 180 -5.06 -12.19 -9.78
N ARG A 181 -4.15 -11.24 -9.94
CA ARG A 181 -3.39 -10.66 -8.83
C ARG A 181 -3.64 -9.17 -8.74
N ALA A 182 -3.92 -8.73 -7.53
CA ALA A 182 -4.22 -7.36 -7.14
C ALA A 182 -4.05 -6.31 -8.25
N HIS A 183 -5.16 -5.82 -8.76
CA HIS A 183 -5.20 -4.61 -9.54
C HIS A 183 -5.32 -3.44 -8.62
N VAL A 184 -4.39 -2.60 -8.79
CA VAL A 184 -4.34 -1.29 -8.14
C VAL A 184 -4.76 -0.25 -9.16
#